data_988ce5524a0169fb8c0d33ca31fd03ed
#
_entry.id   988ce5524a0169fb8c0d33ca31fd03ed
#
_cell.length_a   1.000
_cell.length_b   1.000
_cell.length_c   1.000
_cell.angle_alpha   90.00
_cell.angle_beta   90.00
_cell.angle_gamma   90.00
#
_symmetry.space_group_name_H-M   'P 1'
#
loop_
_entity.id
_entity.type
_entity.pdbx_description
1 polymer ?
#
loop_
_entity_poly.entity_id
_entity_poly.type
_entity_poly.pdbx_seq_one_letter_code
_entity_poly.pdbx_strand_id
1 'polypeptide(L)'
;MCRVSLIMTTYNSIEHIRQTLQSALSQDYPDLEIVIADGGSVDGTVDVIREYAHQCEMKRESGQSSARIVWESEKDHGIYDGMNRAIERSTGDVIAVFNDLFTRQDAVSRMVQTIRDGDRRYGEESCFGAHADLAYMDGERVVRKWVMGEGRIEDGWLPAHPTMYLKRSVYEKYGLYDLSFASSSDYEYMVRILKDPANHLAYLHEELIHMFYGGTSNNGIAGYWRNTREAYEALRKNEVSGAGRIILKRIVRTMRQFVVS
;
A
#
# COMPACT_ATOMS: atom_id res chain seq x y z
N MET A 1 -21.86 6.73 -2.34
CA MET A 1 -20.49 7.31 -2.34
C MET A 1 -19.57 6.16 -1.98
N CYS A 2 -18.43 6.01 -2.61
CA CYS A 2 -17.53 4.87 -2.37
C CYS A 2 -16.73 5.16 -1.09
N ARG A 3 -16.74 4.26 -0.10
CA ARG A 3 -15.88 4.37 1.08
C ARG A 3 -14.48 3.90 0.76
N VAL A 4 -13.47 4.62 1.25
CA VAL A 4 -12.06 4.22 1.17
C VAL A 4 -11.56 3.87 2.56
N SER A 5 -10.94 2.69 2.69
CA SER A 5 -10.23 2.26 3.90
C SER A 5 -8.71 2.35 3.67
N LEU A 6 -8.06 3.20 4.45
CA LEU A 6 -6.60 3.22 4.57
C LEU A 6 -6.18 2.25 5.67
N ILE A 7 -5.47 1.20 5.29
CA ILE A 7 -4.96 0.18 6.19
C ILE A 7 -3.59 0.61 6.70
N MET A 8 -3.43 0.72 8.00
CA MET A 8 -2.16 1.03 8.66
C MET A 8 -1.71 -0.13 9.52
N THR A 9 -0.44 -0.49 9.42
CA THR A 9 0.21 -1.44 10.32
C THR A 9 1.32 -0.74 11.09
N THR A 10 1.35 -0.90 12.39
CA THR A 10 2.34 -0.24 13.25
C THR A 10 2.98 -1.22 14.23
N TYR A 11 4.26 -1.03 14.49
CA TYR A 11 4.97 -1.68 15.59
C TYR A 11 6.13 -0.80 16.03
N ASN A 12 6.07 -0.29 17.26
CA ASN A 12 7.05 0.66 17.83
C ASN A 12 7.37 1.81 16.85
N SER A 13 6.33 2.54 16.44
CA SER A 13 6.38 3.56 15.39
C SER A 13 6.20 4.98 15.91
N ILE A 14 6.55 5.24 17.19
CA ILE A 14 6.31 6.55 17.85
C ILE A 14 6.89 7.75 17.07
N GLU A 15 8.00 7.55 16.37
CA GLU A 15 8.66 8.60 15.59
C GLU A 15 7.85 9.07 14.38
N HIS A 16 7.04 8.18 13.77
CA HIS A 16 6.36 8.44 12.50
C HIS A 16 4.84 8.46 12.59
N ILE A 17 4.25 7.70 13.52
CA ILE A 17 2.80 7.47 13.58
C ILE A 17 1.98 8.77 13.60
N ARG A 18 2.45 9.80 14.30
CA ARG A 18 1.75 11.09 14.38
C ARG A 18 1.67 11.78 13.02
N GLN A 19 2.76 11.82 12.28
CA GLN A 19 2.82 12.43 10.95
C GLN A 19 1.95 11.65 9.95
N THR A 20 1.99 10.33 9.99
CA THR A 20 1.20 9.44 9.13
C THR A 20 -0.30 9.63 9.37
N LEU A 21 -0.74 9.68 10.64
CA LEU A 21 -2.14 9.93 11.00
C LEU A 21 -2.60 11.33 10.58
N GLN A 22 -1.76 12.36 10.79
CA GLN A 22 -2.07 13.72 10.33
C GLN A 22 -2.22 13.79 8.82
N SER A 23 -1.32 13.14 8.08
CA SER A 23 -1.36 13.08 6.63
C SER A 23 -2.63 12.39 6.12
N ALA A 24 -3.01 11.25 6.72
CA ALA A 24 -4.23 10.54 6.36
C ALA A 24 -5.50 11.34 6.69
N LEU A 25 -5.58 11.96 7.86
CA LEU A 25 -6.74 12.75 8.31
C LEU A 25 -6.86 14.12 7.61
N SER A 26 -5.80 14.59 6.93
CA SER A 26 -5.83 15.84 6.15
C SER A 26 -6.43 15.66 4.75
N GLN A 27 -6.78 14.43 4.36
CA GLN A 27 -7.37 14.16 3.05
C GLN A 27 -8.77 14.73 2.94
N ASP A 28 -9.11 15.28 1.76
CA ASP A 28 -10.40 15.92 1.46
C ASP A 28 -11.52 14.91 1.16
N TYR A 29 -11.22 13.61 1.20
CA TYR A 29 -12.16 12.56 0.83
C TYR A 29 -13.25 12.38 1.88
N PRO A 30 -14.53 12.46 1.51
CA PRO A 30 -15.63 12.61 2.47
C PRO A 30 -16.02 11.33 3.22
N ASP A 31 -15.71 10.13 2.70
CA ASP A 31 -16.04 8.84 3.35
C ASP A 31 -14.76 8.01 3.54
N LEU A 32 -13.90 8.50 4.45
CA LEU A 32 -12.59 7.92 4.74
C LEU A 32 -12.62 7.13 6.05
N GLU A 33 -12.14 5.90 5.99
CA GLU A 33 -11.89 5.04 7.13
C GLU A 33 -10.40 4.76 7.26
N ILE A 34 -9.86 4.91 8.45
CA ILE A 34 -8.48 4.49 8.77
C ILE A 34 -8.59 3.27 9.68
N VAL A 35 -8.01 2.15 9.27
CA VAL A 35 -8.02 0.90 10.04
C VAL A 35 -6.59 0.55 10.42
N ILE A 36 -6.32 0.56 11.74
CA ILE A 36 -4.97 0.39 12.29
C ILE A 36 -4.85 -0.96 12.98
N ALA A 37 -3.90 -1.78 12.56
CA ALA A 37 -3.45 -2.95 13.29
C ALA A 37 -2.06 -2.66 13.89
N ASP A 38 -2.00 -2.52 15.21
CA ASP A 38 -0.76 -2.38 15.95
C ASP A 38 -0.29 -3.73 16.49
N GLY A 39 0.97 -4.07 16.24
CA GLY A 39 1.60 -5.35 16.58
C GLY A 39 1.98 -5.51 18.06
N GLY A 40 1.34 -4.75 18.97
CA GLY A 40 1.63 -4.76 20.40
C GLY A 40 2.80 -3.83 20.77
N SER A 41 2.77 -2.59 20.28
CA SER A 41 3.78 -1.56 20.58
C SER A 41 3.88 -1.22 22.07
N VAL A 42 5.09 -0.89 22.52
CA VAL A 42 5.40 -0.54 23.90
C VAL A 42 6.12 0.81 24.04
N ASP A 43 6.30 1.55 22.95
CA ASP A 43 7.06 2.80 22.87
C ASP A 43 6.21 4.08 22.98
N GLY A 44 4.89 3.95 23.21
CA GLY A 44 3.93 5.05 23.22
C GLY A 44 3.13 5.21 21.91
N THR A 45 3.38 4.38 20.89
CA THR A 45 2.61 4.37 19.62
C THR A 45 1.11 4.24 19.88
N VAL A 46 0.70 3.31 20.77
CA VAL A 46 -0.72 3.05 21.09
C VAL A 46 -1.40 4.26 21.72
N ASP A 47 -0.68 5.04 22.54
CA ASP A 47 -1.24 6.24 23.17
C ASP A 47 -1.53 7.32 22.13
N VAL A 48 -0.67 7.48 21.13
CA VAL A 48 -0.90 8.38 20.00
C VAL A 48 -2.10 7.92 19.17
N ILE A 49 -2.22 6.63 18.86
CA ILE A 49 -3.38 6.08 18.14
C ILE A 49 -4.67 6.39 18.90
N ARG A 50 -4.70 6.14 20.19
CA ARG A 50 -5.87 6.41 21.07
C ARG A 50 -6.25 7.90 21.07
N GLU A 51 -5.25 8.80 21.17
CA GLU A 51 -5.44 10.25 21.12
C GLU A 51 -6.13 10.65 19.80
N TYR A 52 -5.63 10.20 18.66
CA TYR A 52 -6.19 10.55 17.34
C TYR A 52 -7.56 9.90 17.10
N ALA A 53 -7.78 8.67 17.55
CA ALA A 53 -9.08 8.02 17.45
C ALA A 53 -10.16 8.80 18.23
N HIS A 54 -9.84 9.25 19.44
CA HIS A 54 -10.72 10.07 20.25
C HIS A 54 -11.01 11.43 19.60
N GLN A 55 -9.98 12.12 19.11
CA GLN A 55 -10.14 13.40 18.39
C GLN A 55 -10.99 13.25 17.11
N CYS A 56 -10.81 12.16 16.38
CA CYS A 56 -11.57 11.83 15.19
C CYS A 56 -13.05 11.63 15.52
N GLU A 57 -13.36 10.90 16.59
CA GLU A 57 -14.74 10.66 17.06
C GLU A 57 -15.43 11.98 17.49
N MET A 58 -14.75 12.82 18.25
CA MET A 58 -15.28 14.14 18.67
C MET A 58 -15.62 15.02 17.45
N LYS A 59 -14.77 15.05 16.43
CA LYS A 59 -15.03 15.79 15.19
C LYS A 59 -16.21 15.20 14.40
N ARG A 60 -16.36 13.88 14.41
CA ARG A 60 -17.48 13.20 13.77
C ARG A 60 -18.81 13.48 14.46
N GLU A 61 -18.86 13.42 15.78
CA GLU A 61 -20.05 13.75 16.58
C GLU A 61 -20.48 15.21 16.42
N SER A 62 -19.52 16.12 16.28
CA SER A 62 -19.81 17.56 16.02
C SER A 62 -20.13 17.88 14.56
N GLY A 63 -20.09 16.88 13.66
CA GLY A 63 -20.34 17.08 12.23
C GLY A 63 -19.22 17.80 11.47
N GLN A 64 -18.03 17.95 12.07
CA GLN A 64 -16.87 18.62 11.46
C GLN A 64 -16.08 17.69 10.52
N SER A 65 -16.22 16.40 10.67
CA SER A 65 -15.56 15.38 9.82
C SER A 65 -16.43 14.13 9.71
N SER A 66 -16.32 13.42 8.60
CA SER A 66 -16.91 12.09 8.41
C SER A 66 -15.87 10.96 8.53
N ALA A 67 -14.59 11.31 8.64
CA ALA A 67 -13.51 10.33 8.81
C ALA A 67 -13.68 9.54 10.12
N ARG A 68 -13.24 8.28 10.12
CA ARG A 68 -13.25 7.44 11.31
C ARG A 68 -11.95 6.65 11.44
N ILE A 69 -11.56 6.37 12.67
CA ILE A 69 -10.43 5.49 13.00
C ILE A 69 -10.98 4.26 13.73
N VAL A 70 -10.67 3.09 13.18
CA VAL A 70 -10.87 1.77 13.81
C VAL A 70 -9.49 1.20 14.10
N TRP A 71 -9.24 0.74 15.32
CA TRP A 71 -7.91 0.25 15.67
C TRP A 71 -7.93 -0.88 16.67
N GLU A 72 -6.86 -1.66 16.66
CA GLU A 72 -6.54 -2.66 17.69
C GLU A 72 -5.03 -2.66 17.94
N SER A 73 -4.64 -3.15 19.11
CA SER A 73 -3.24 -3.41 19.47
C SER A 73 -3.13 -4.80 20.08
N GLU A 74 -2.57 -5.72 19.28
CA GLU A 74 -2.34 -7.10 19.69
C GLU A 74 -1.09 -7.61 18.99
N LYS A 75 -0.31 -8.45 19.67
CA LYS A 75 0.87 -9.07 19.08
C LYS A 75 0.50 -9.82 17.80
N ASP A 76 1.18 -9.50 16.73
CA ASP A 76 1.03 -10.12 15.41
C ASP A 76 2.21 -11.07 15.06
N HIS A 77 2.10 -11.73 13.91
CA HIS A 77 3.12 -12.59 13.32
C HIS A 77 3.89 -11.87 12.20
N GLY A 78 3.90 -10.55 12.20
CA GLY A 78 4.59 -9.70 11.23
C GLY A 78 3.65 -8.81 10.43
N ILE A 79 4.23 -7.91 9.63
CA ILE A 79 3.51 -6.83 8.94
C ILE A 79 2.32 -7.31 8.09
N TYR A 80 2.45 -8.44 7.40
CA TYR A 80 1.37 -8.97 6.55
C TYR A 80 0.21 -9.57 7.35
N ASP A 81 0.47 -10.10 8.54
CA ASP A 81 -0.58 -10.52 9.47
C ASP A 81 -1.38 -9.30 9.96
N GLY A 82 -0.68 -8.24 10.36
CA GLY A 82 -1.31 -6.95 10.68
C GLY A 82 -2.13 -6.38 9.52
N MET A 83 -1.60 -6.42 8.29
CA MET A 83 -2.35 -6.00 7.09
C MET A 83 -3.62 -6.81 6.88
N ASN A 84 -3.53 -8.14 6.98
CA ASN A 84 -4.68 -9.04 6.83
C ASN A 84 -5.78 -8.73 7.85
N ARG A 85 -5.41 -8.62 9.12
CA ARG A 85 -6.35 -8.29 10.21
C ARG A 85 -7.03 -6.93 9.99
N ALA A 86 -6.29 -5.92 9.54
CA ALA A 86 -6.85 -4.61 9.25
C ALA A 86 -7.75 -4.62 8.01
N ILE A 87 -7.42 -5.39 6.96
CA ILE A 87 -8.28 -5.58 5.79
C ILE A 87 -9.59 -6.26 6.18
N GLU A 88 -9.57 -7.31 6.99
CA GLU A 88 -10.76 -8.01 7.46
C GLU A 88 -11.69 -7.11 8.28
N ARG A 89 -11.14 -6.17 9.05
CA ARG A 89 -11.91 -5.19 9.84
C ARG A 89 -12.42 -4.02 9.01
N SER A 90 -11.82 -3.77 7.86
CA SER A 90 -12.16 -2.63 7.01
C SER A 90 -13.55 -2.80 6.37
N THR A 91 -14.21 -1.68 6.10
CA THR A 91 -15.55 -1.70 5.49
C THR A 91 -15.63 -0.89 4.19
N GLY A 92 -14.51 -0.33 3.71
CA GLY A 92 -14.44 0.45 2.48
C GLY A 92 -14.62 -0.40 1.22
N ASP A 93 -15.20 0.18 0.19
CA ASP A 93 -15.30 -0.41 -1.15
C ASP A 93 -13.96 -0.45 -1.87
N VAL A 94 -13.06 0.46 -1.48
CA VAL A 94 -11.67 0.54 -1.93
C VAL A 94 -10.75 0.49 -0.72
N ILE A 95 -9.68 -0.28 -0.82
CA ILE A 95 -8.71 -0.54 0.25
C ILE A 95 -7.32 -0.17 -0.25
N ALA A 96 -6.57 0.59 0.55
CA ALA A 96 -5.17 0.92 0.29
C ALA A 96 -4.33 0.73 1.56
N VAL A 97 -3.13 0.16 1.44
CA VAL A 97 -2.17 0.12 2.55
C VAL A 97 -1.41 1.45 2.58
N PHE A 98 -1.38 2.09 3.75
CA PHE A 98 -0.82 3.43 3.92
C PHE A 98 -0.09 3.55 5.26
N ASN A 99 1.24 3.67 5.20
CA ASN A 99 2.10 3.85 6.37
C ASN A 99 3.07 5.04 6.23
N ASP A 100 2.82 5.90 5.28
CA ASP A 100 3.74 6.95 4.81
C ASP A 100 3.08 8.34 4.85
N LEU A 101 3.45 9.24 3.95
CA LEU A 101 2.89 10.57 3.85
C LEU A 101 2.29 10.82 2.47
N PHE A 102 1.11 11.41 2.41
CA PHE A 102 0.57 11.95 1.17
C PHE A 102 1.28 13.25 0.79
N THR A 103 1.53 13.44 -0.51
CA THR A 103 2.12 14.68 -1.05
C THR A 103 1.11 15.82 -1.15
N ARG A 104 -0.20 15.49 -1.08
CA ARG A 104 -1.30 16.43 -1.31
C ARG A 104 -2.58 15.99 -0.59
N GLN A 105 -3.49 16.94 -0.33
CA GLN A 105 -4.73 16.66 0.41
C GLN A 105 -5.82 15.99 -0.43
N ASP A 106 -5.77 16.06 -1.75
CA ASP A 106 -6.73 15.43 -2.66
C ASP A 106 -6.22 14.08 -3.24
N ALA A 107 -5.19 13.47 -2.63
CA ALA A 107 -4.60 12.22 -3.12
C ALA A 107 -5.64 11.07 -3.19
N VAL A 108 -6.43 10.89 -2.13
CA VAL A 108 -7.47 9.84 -2.09
C VAL A 108 -8.56 10.12 -3.13
N SER A 109 -9.03 11.35 -3.25
CA SER A 109 -10.04 11.77 -4.24
C SER A 109 -9.56 11.49 -5.67
N ARG A 110 -8.29 11.77 -5.97
CA ARG A 110 -7.70 11.50 -7.28
C ARG A 110 -7.59 10.02 -7.57
N MET A 111 -7.17 9.21 -6.61
CA MET A 111 -7.09 7.76 -6.77
C MET A 111 -8.47 7.14 -7.03
N VAL A 112 -9.50 7.56 -6.31
CA VAL A 112 -10.87 7.11 -6.58
C VAL A 112 -11.35 7.54 -7.97
N GLN A 113 -11.02 8.77 -8.39
CA GLN A 113 -11.35 9.21 -9.75
C GLN A 113 -10.60 8.38 -10.81
N THR A 114 -9.33 8.06 -10.57
CA THR A 114 -8.52 7.21 -11.47
C THR A 114 -9.11 5.79 -11.59
N ILE A 115 -9.63 5.22 -10.48
CA ILE A 115 -10.35 3.93 -10.53
C ILE A 115 -11.58 4.04 -11.43
N ARG A 116 -12.40 5.08 -11.28
CA ARG A 116 -13.59 5.30 -12.12
C ARG A 116 -13.26 5.45 -13.60
N ASP A 117 -12.16 6.12 -13.91
CA ASP A 117 -11.68 6.27 -15.28
C ASP A 117 -11.15 4.93 -15.83
N GLY A 118 -10.49 4.15 -14.96
CA GLY A 118 -10.11 2.77 -15.27
C GLY A 118 -11.31 1.86 -15.54
N ASP A 119 -12.39 1.98 -14.77
CA ASP A 119 -13.63 1.24 -15.00
C ASP A 119 -14.25 1.54 -16.37
N ARG A 120 -14.22 2.81 -16.78
CA ARG A 120 -14.69 3.22 -18.13
C ARG A 120 -13.78 2.69 -19.24
N ARG A 121 -12.46 2.61 -18.99
CA ARG A 121 -11.46 2.18 -19.98
C ARG A 121 -11.38 0.68 -20.14
N TYR A 122 -11.41 -0.07 -19.03
CA TYR A 122 -11.13 -1.51 -18.99
C TYR A 122 -12.37 -2.36 -18.67
N GLY A 123 -13.44 -1.74 -18.17
CA GLY A 123 -14.62 -2.42 -17.59
C GLY A 123 -14.45 -2.66 -16.08
N GLU A 124 -15.55 -2.61 -15.35
CA GLU A 124 -15.58 -2.71 -13.88
C GLU A 124 -14.98 -4.02 -13.35
N GLU A 125 -15.18 -5.13 -14.05
CA GLU A 125 -14.68 -6.46 -13.67
C GLU A 125 -13.18 -6.63 -13.93
N SER A 126 -12.65 -5.93 -14.94
CA SER A 126 -11.24 -6.00 -15.35
C SER A 126 -10.37 -4.93 -14.67
N CYS A 127 -10.94 -3.80 -14.25
CA CYS A 127 -10.25 -2.78 -13.48
C CYS A 127 -10.27 -3.12 -11.99
N PHE A 128 -9.15 -3.56 -11.46
CA PHE A 128 -9.03 -3.96 -10.06
C PHE A 128 -8.79 -2.80 -9.10
N GLY A 129 -8.40 -1.64 -9.63
CA GLY A 129 -8.07 -0.48 -8.85
C GLY A 129 -7.16 0.48 -9.59
N ALA A 130 -6.37 1.23 -8.83
CA ALA A 130 -5.42 2.18 -9.38
C ALA A 130 -4.08 2.16 -8.62
N HIS A 131 -3.03 2.71 -9.24
CA HIS A 131 -1.73 2.97 -8.63
C HIS A 131 -1.15 4.30 -9.11
N ALA A 132 -0.14 4.80 -8.41
CA ALA A 132 0.51 6.07 -8.70
C ALA A 132 2.04 5.97 -8.49
N ASP A 133 2.74 7.09 -8.60
CA ASP A 133 4.17 7.19 -8.32
C ASP A 133 4.43 7.52 -6.85
N LEU A 134 5.66 7.28 -6.40
CA LEU A 134 6.13 7.65 -5.08
C LEU A 134 7.58 8.18 -5.09
N ALA A 135 7.95 8.86 -4.01
CA ALA A 135 9.33 9.22 -3.72
C ALA A 135 9.77 8.71 -2.34
N TYR A 136 11.05 8.37 -2.22
CA TYR A 136 11.69 8.08 -0.94
C TYR A 136 12.29 9.36 -0.37
N MET A 137 12.00 9.62 0.91
CA MET A 137 12.43 10.83 1.63
C MET A 137 13.37 10.49 2.78
N ASP A 138 14.47 11.25 2.87
CA ASP A 138 15.35 11.30 4.04
C ASP A 138 15.20 12.70 4.65
N GLY A 139 14.39 12.82 5.69
CA GLY A 139 13.87 14.09 6.16
C GLY A 139 13.09 14.82 5.05
N GLU A 140 13.50 16.03 4.71
CA GLU A 140 12.88 16.82 3.62
C GLU A 140 13.51 16.53 2.23
N ARG A 141 14.55 15.73 2.17
CA ARG A 141 15.28 15.44 0.93
C ARG A 141 14.69 14.26 0.19
N VAL A 142 14.35 14.44 -1.08
CA VAL A 142 14.07 13.33 -2.00
C VAL A 142 15.37 12.59 -2.31
N VAL A 143 15.45 11.31 -1.91
CA VAL A 143 16.62 10.45 -2.19
C VAL A 143 16.42 9.58 -3.40
N ARG A 144 15.16 9.30 -3.79
CA ARG A 144 14.84 8.51 -4.97
C ARG A 144 13.39 8.76 -5.39
N LYS A 145 13.18 8.99 -6.69
CA LYS A 145 11.84 8.97 -7.29
C LYS A 145 11.56 7.62 -7.93
N TRP A 146 10.38 7.12 -7.72
CA TRP A 146 9.96 5.86 -8.35
C TRP A 146 8.73 6.11 -9.23
N VAL A 147 9.01 6.40 -10.52
CA VAL A 147 7.99 6.52 -11.56
C VAL A 147 7.63 5.12 -12.05
N MET A 148 6.39 4.69 -11.75
CA MET A 148 5.92 3.33 -12.02
C MET A 148 5.67 3.08 -13.50
N GLY A 149 4.94 3.97 -14.15
CA GLY A 149 4.42 3.73 -15.48
C GLY A 149 3.43 2.56 -15.51
N GLU A 150 2.99 2.21 -16.69
CA GLU A 150 2.21 1.00 -16.96
C GLU A 150 3.15 -0.12 -17.46
N GLY A 151 2.78 -1.38 -17.24
CA GLY A 151 3.58 -2.51 -17.68
C GLY A 151 2.90 -3.86 -17.41
N ARG A 152 3.67 -4.93 -17.58
CA ARG A 152 3.23 -6.31 -17.37
C ARG A 152 4.24 -7.07 -16.53
N ILE A 153 3.79 -8.09 -15.82
CA ILE A 153 4.65 -8.94 -14.98
C ILE A 153 5.79 -9.55 -15.80
N GLU A 154 5.52 -9.99 -17.04
CA GLU A 154 6.49 -10.60 -17.94
C GLU A 154 7.66 -9.66 -18.28
N ASP A 155 7.47 -8.34 -18.10
CA ASP A 155 8.49 -7.32 -18.29
C ASP A 155 9.22 -6.92 -16.99
N GLY A 156 8.98 -7.68 -15.92
CA GLY A 156 9.53 -7.39 -14.59
C GLY A 156 8.90 -6.14 -13.95
N TRP A 157 7.71 -5.74 -14.46
CA TRP A 157 6.97 -4.61 -13.93
C TRP A 157 5.99 -5.08 -12.87
N LEU A 158 5.92 -4.32 -11.78
CA LEU A 158 4.82 -4.33 -10.80
C LEU A 158 4.69 -2.91 -10.23
N PRO A 159 3.48 -2.49 -9.81
CA PRO A 159 3.29 -1.21 -9.17
C PRO A 159 3.98 -1.17 -7.80
N ALA A 160 4.16 0.03 -7.25
CA ALA A 160 4.59 0.17 -5.87
C ALA A 160 3.41 -0.08 -4.93
N HIS A 161 3.52 -1.09 -4.09
CA HIS A 161 2.48 -1.49 -3.17
C HIS A 161 1.87 -0.33 -2.34
N PRO A 162 2.65 0.62 -1.78
CA PRO A 162 2.09 1.73 -1.00
C PRO A 162 1.21 2.70 -1.80
N THR A 163 1.26 2.65 -3.14
CA THR A 163 0.43 3.50 -4.00
C THR A 163 -0.82 2.80 -4.52
N MET A 164 -1.02 1.51 -4.17
CA MET A 164 -2.12 0.72 -4.72
C MET A 164 -3.42 0.94 -3.94
N TYR A 165 -4.46 1.28 -4.68
CA TYR A 165 -5.84 1.33 -4.23
C TYR A 165 -6.61 0.24 -4.93
N LEU A 166 -7.02 -0.79 -4.21
CA LEU A 166 -7.72 -1.96 -4.76
C LEU A 166 -9.18 -1.97 -4.35
N LYS A 167 -10.05 -2.39 -5.27
CA LYS A 167 -11.45 -2.67 -4.94
C LYS A 167 -11.53 -3.83 -3.94
N ARG A 168 -12.46 -3.79 -3.01
CA ARG A 168 -12.73 -4.86 -2.04
C ARG A 168 -12.94 -6.21 -2.71
N SER A 169 -13.65 -6.22 -3.84
CA SER A 169 -13.91 -7.42 -4.63
C SER A 169 -12.64 -8.17 -5.06
N VAL A 170 -11.50 -7.49 -5.15
CA VAL A 170 -10.21 -8.13 -5.44
C VAL A 170 -9.76 -8.99 -4.26
N TYR A 171 -9.87 -8.48 -3.02
CA TYR A 171 -9.56 -9.26 -1.82
C TYR A 171 -10.56 -10.41 -1.62
N GLU A 172 -11.83 -10.19 -1.92
CA GLU A 172 -12.86 -11.23 -1.86
C GLU A 172 -12.60 -12.36 -2.87
N LYS A 173 -12.14 -12.02 -4.07
CA LYS A 173 -11.86 -12.97 -5.16
C LYS A 173 -10.53 -13.70 -4.98
N TYR A 174 -9.47 -12.99 -4.59
CA TYR A 174 -8.11 -13.51 -4.58
C TYR A 174 -7.58 -13.83 -3.18
N GLY A 175 -8.32 -13.50 -2.12
CA GLY A 175 -7.91 -13.68 -0.72
C GLY A 175 -6.93 -12.60 -0.24
N LEU A 176 -6.37 -12.82 0.93
CA LEU A 176 -5.48 -11.91 1.64
C LEU A 176 -4.00 -12.17 1.30
N TYR A 177 -3.09 -11.44 1.97
CA TYR A 177 -1.65 -11.65 1.87
C TYR A 177 -1.26 -13.02 2.42
N ASP A 178 -0.35 -13.70 1.72
CA ASP A 178 0.13 -15.02 2.07
C ASP A 178 1.23 -14.96 3.12
N LEU A 179 0.93 -15.40 4.34
CA LEU A 179 1.85 -15.35 5.48
C LEU A 179 3.05 -16.31 5.36
N SER A 180 3.10 -17.16 4.35
CA SER A 180 4.27 -17.99 4.08
C SER A 180 5.47 -17.19 3.52
N PHE A 181 5.24 -15.97 3.04
CA PHE A 181 6.27 -15.03 2.59
C PHE A 181 6.59 -14.02 3.70
N ALA A 182 7.82 -14.05 4.20
CA ALA A 182 8.21 -13.20 5.34
C ALA A 182 8.39 -11.71 4.96
N SER A 183 8.80 -11.42 3.71
CA SER A 183 9.18 -10.07 3.27
C SER A 183 8.70 -9.68 1.87
N SER A 184 8.02 -10.56 1.14
CA SER A 184 7.57 -10.31 -0.24
C SER A 184 6.16 -10.82 -0.49
N SER A 185 5.31 -10.84 0.54
CA SER A 185 3.90 -11.23 0.38
C SER A 185 3.12 -10.21 -0.45
N ASP A 186 3.48 -8.93 -0.39
CA ASP A 186 2.99 -7.87 -1.26
C ASP A 186 3.32 -8.15 -2.74
N TYR A 187 4.57 -8.58 -3.02
CA TYR A 187 4.98 -8.98 -4.35
C TYR A 187 4.20 -10.21 -4.83
N GLU A 188 4.04 -11.23 -3.99
CA GLU A 188 3.25 -12.42 -4.28
C GLU A 188 1.80 -12.05 -4.61
N TYR A 189 1.20 -11.19 -3.79
CA TYR A 189 -0.17 -10.73 -3.97
C TYR A 189 -0.35 -10.01 -5.31
N MET A 190 0.55 -9.08 -5.64
CA MET A 190 0.53 -8.37 -6.92
C MET A 190 0.67 -9.33 -8.11
N VAL A 191 1.55 -10.33 -8.02
CA VAL A 191 1.68 -11.37 -9.04
C VAL A 191 0.38 -12.15 -9.18
N ARG A 192 -0.22 -12.57 -8.07
CA ARG A 192 -1.47 -13.34 -8.04
C ARG A 192 -2.62 -12.64 -8.73
N ILE A 193 -2.79 -11.35 -8.50
CA ILE A 193 -3.89 -10.56 -9.06
C ILE A 193 -3.63 -10.07 -10.50
N LEU A 194 -2.38 -9.86 -10.90
CA LEU A 194 -2.02 -9.25 -12.20
C LEU A 194 -1.44 -10.25 -13.21
N LYS A 195 -1.28 -11.54 -12.87
CA LYS A 195 -0.79 -12.56 -13.82
C LYS A 195 -1.72 -12.79 -15.00
N ASP A 196 -3.02 -12.55 -14.84
CA ASP A 196 -3.97 -12.56 -15.95
C ASP A 196 -3.90 -11.21 -16.68
N PRO A 197 -3.58 -11.19 -17.99
CA PRO A 197 -3.49 -9.97 -18.76
C PRO A 197 -4.82 -9.22 -18.92
N ALA A 198 -5.95 -9.82 -18.58
CA ALA A 198 -7.25 -9.17 -18.56
C ALA A 198 -7.44 -8.29 -17.31
N ASN A 199 -6.61 -8.45 -16.29
CA ASN A 199 -6.68 -7.68 -15.04
C ASN A 199 -5.83 -6.42 -15.14
N HIS A 200 -6.41 -5.26 -14.84
CA HIS A 200 -5.78 -3.97 -14.99
C HIS A 200 -5.79 -3.16 -13.69
N LEU A 201 -4.75 -2.35 -13.52
CA LEU A 201 -4.72 -1.22 -12.59
C LEU A 201 -4.63 0.07 -13.41
N ALA A 202 -5.50 1.02 -13.15
CA ALA A 202 -5.40 2.35 -13.74
C ALA A 202 -4.19 3.09 -13.18
N TYR A 203 -3.48 3.83 -14.00
CA TYR A 203 -2.29 4.56 -13.59
C TYR A 203 -2.52 6.06 -13.51
N LEU A 204 -2.28 6.63 -12.33
CA LEU A 204 -2.20 8.06 -12.11
C LEU A 204 -0.73 8.51 -12.22
N HIS A 205 -0.42 9.28 -13.25
CA HIS A 205 0.92 9.80 -13.54
C HIS A 205 1.30 10.94 -12.57
N GLU A 206 1.23 10.68 -11.25
CA GLU A 206 1.54 11.66 -10.21
C GLU A 206 2.22 11.00 -9.03
N GLU A 207 3.14 11.73 -8.41
CA GLU A 207 3.78 11.35 -7.15
C GLU A 207 2.81 11.66 -6.00
N LEU A 208 2.21 10.62 -5.42
CA LEU A 208 1.22 10.77 -4.35
C LEU A 208 1.73 10.42 -2.96
N ILE A 209 2.82 9.65 -2.87
CA ILE A 209 3.33 9.11 -1.61
C ILE A 209 4.79 9.52 -1.43
N HIS A 210 5.10 10.04 -0.25
CA HIS A 210 6.46 10.18 0.27
C HIS A 210 6.71 9.07 1.29
N MET A 211 7.56 8.11 0.91
CA MET A 211 7.96 7.02 1.79
C MET A 211 9.14 7.44 2.65
N PHE A 212 9.11 7.07 3.93
CA PHE A 212 10.26 7.23 4.81
C PHE A 212 11.43 6.35 4.35
N TYR A 213 12.61 6.96 4.18
CA TYR A 213 13.83 6.22 3.84
C TYR A 213 14.37 5.51 5.09
N GLY A 214 14.66 4.20 4.98
CA GLY A 214 15.22 3.43 6.10
C GLY A 214 14.24 2.47 6.80
N GLY A 215 13.03 2.31 6.29
CA GLY A 215 12.05 1.32 6.80
C GLY A 215 12.53 -0.13 6.69
N THR A 216 11.74 -1.06 7.22
CA THR A 216 12.03 -2.50 7.36
C THR A 216 12.48 -3.23 6.08
N SER A 217 12.21 -2.66 4.91
CA SER A 217 12.61 -3.22 3.61
C SER A 217 14.11 -3.07 3.28
N ASN A 218 14.89 -2.31 4.07
CA ASN A 218 16.28 -1.94 3.77
C ASN A 218 17.31 -2.78 4.58
N ASN A 219 17.13 -4.09 4.66
CA ASN A 219 17.99 -5.02 5.40
C ASN A 219 19.33 -5.35 4.69
N GLY A 220 19.93 -4.42 3.96
CA GLY A 220 21.23 -4.61 3.32
C GLY A 220 21.24 -5.72 2.23
N ILE A 221 22.45 -6.23 1.90
CA ILE A 221 22.66 -7.22 0.84
C ILE A 221 21.89 -8.54 1.12
N ALA A 222 21.87 -8.99 2.36
CA ALA A 222 21.17 -10.24 2.74
C ALA A 222 19.64 -10.11 2.56
N GLY A 223 19.07 -8.95 2.92
CA GLY A 223 17.66 -8.65 2.67
C GLY A 223 17.32 -8.62 1.19
N TYR A 224 18.18 -8.01 0.35
CA TYR A 224 18.00 -7.99 -1.08
C TYR A 224 17.94 -9.40 -1.71
N TRP A 225 18.85 -10.30 -1.30
CA TRP A 225 18.85 -11.68 -1.79
C TRP A 225 17.63 -12.47 -1.32
N ARG A 226 17.22 -12.29 -0.07
CA ARG A 226 15.99 -12.90 0.45
C ARG A 226 14.75 -12.44 -0.34
N ASN A 227 14.58 -11.13 -0.52
CA ASN A 227 13.46 -10.57 -1.27
C ASN A 227 13.47 -11.04 -2.75
N THR A 228 14.66 -11.17 -3.35
CA THR A 228 14.78 -11.67 -4.72
C THR A 228 14.41 -13.15 -4.83
N ARG A 229 14.81 -13.97 -3.84
CA ARG A 229 14.42 -15.38 -3.77
C ARG A 229 12.91 -15.53 -3.56
N GLU A 230 12.34 -14.82 -2.59
CA GLU A 230 10.89 -14.84 -2.34
C GLU A 230 10.10 -14.38 -3.57
N ALA A 231 10.56 -13.35 -4.28
CA ALA A 231 9.94 -12.89 -5.52
C ALA A 231 9.99 -13.99 -6.62
N TYR A 232 11.08 -14.74 -6.72
CA TYR A 232 11.16 -15.88 -7.63
C TYR A 232 10.18 -17.00 -7.22
N GLU A 233 10.10 -17.31 -5.92
CA GLU A 233 9.18 -18.31 -5.36
C GLU A 233 7.71 -17.88 -5.59
N ALA A 234 7.38 -16.59 -5.44
CA ALA A 234 6.06 -16.03 -5.72
C ALA A 234 5.63 -16.23 -7.18
N LEU A 235 6.53 -15.97 -8.15
CA LEU A 235 6.26 -16.23 -9.55
C LEU A 235 6.03 -17.72 -9.82
N ARG A 236 6.83 -18.60 -9.20
CA ARG A 236 6.69 -20.06 -9.32
C ARG A 236 5.39 -20.56 -8.72
N LYS A 237 5.03 -20.11 -7.51
CA LYS A 237 3.79 -20.44 -6.82
C LYS A 237 2.56 -20.07 -7.65
N ASN A 238 2.63 -18.93 -8.33
CA ASN A 238 1.56 -18.42 -9.19
C ASN A 238 1.61 -18.97 -10.63
N GLU A 239 2.46 -19.96 -10.91
CA GLU A 239 2.59 -20.64 -12.22
C GLU A 239 2.96 -19.69 -13.37
N VAL A 240 3.64 -18.56 -13.06
CA VAL A 240 4.09 -17.60 -14.06
C VAL A 240 5.30 -18.15 -14.79
N SER A 241 5.18 -18.34 -16.12
CA SER A 241 6.25 -18.87 -16.96
C SER A 241 7.42 -17.90 -17.06
N GLY A 242 8.66 -18.44 -17.09
CA GLY A 242 9.85 -17.61 -17.29
C GLY A 242 10.27 -16.80 -16.05
N ALA A 243 9.98 -17.27 -14.85
CA ALA A 243 10.26 -16.59 -13.58
C ALA A 243 11.69 -16.03 -13.48
N GLY A 244 12.72 -16.80 -13.88
CA GLY A 244 14.12 -16.32 -13.86
C GLY A 244 14.36 -15.12 -14.78
N ARG A 245 13.75 -15.12 -15.98
CA ARG A 245 13.84 -13.98 -16.92
C ARG A 245 13.14 -12.74 -16.35
N ILE A 246 11.99 -12.91 -15.71
CA ILE A 246 11.22 -11.83 -15.09
C ILE A 246 12.03 -11.19 -13.97
N ILE A 247 12.64 -11.99 -13.10
CA ILE A 247 13.51 -11.49 -12.02
C ILE A 247 14.69 -10.69 -12.59
N LEU A 248 15.33 -11.18 -13.67
CA LEU A 248 16.42 -10.45 -14.31
C LEU A 248 15.94 -9.09 -14.85
N LYS A 249 14.82 -9.05 -15.56
CA LYS A 249 14.22 -7.80 -16.05
C LYS A 249 13.88 -6.85 -14.90
N ARG A 250 13.32 -7.36 -13.78
CA ARG A 250 13.04 -6.58 -12.56
C ARG A 250 14.31 -5.94 -12.00
N ILE A 251 15.41 -6.69 -11.88
CA ILE A 251 16.70 -6.18 -11.41
C ILE A 251 17.18 -5.02 -12.31
N VAL A 252 17.18 -5.22 -13.63
CA VAL A 252 17.60 -4.19 -14.59
C VAL A 252 16.70 -2.94 -14.49
N ARG A 253 15.39 -3.14 -14.36
CA ARG A 253 14.43 -2.03 -14.20
C ARG A 253 14.68 -1.24 -12.90
N THR A 254 14.93 -1.94 -11.80
CA THR A 254 15.27 -1.30 -10.51
C THR A 254 16.57 -0.50 -10.59
N MET A 255 17.61 -1.03 -11.26
CA MET A 255 18.88 -0.31 -11.43
C MET A 255 18.72 0.99 -12.22
N ARG A 256 17.85 1.01 -13.26
CA ARG A 256 17.59 2.23 -14.04
C ARG A 256 16.99 3.37 -13.22
N GLN A 257 16.26 3.07 -12.15
CA GLN A 257 15.65 4.09 -11.28
C GLN A 257 16.68 4.87 -10.46
N PHE A 258 17.89 4.33 -10.28
CA PHE A 258 19.01 5.02 -9.60
C PHE A 258 19.86 5.87 -10.54
N VAL A 259 19.70 5.73 -11.86
CA VAL A 259 20.53 6.42 -12.87
C VAL A 259 19.84 7.71 -13.36
N VAL A 260 18.57 7.90 -13.07
CA VAL A 260 17.73 9.00 -13.58
C VAL A 260 17.41 10.05 -12.50
N SER A 261 18.06 9.97 -11.34
CA SER A 261 17.91 10.96 -10.25
C SER A 261 18.98 12.05 -10.31
#